data_839b4fdeb647e09d002f1a251c6e5581
#
_entry.id   839b4fdeb647e09d002f1a251c6e5581
#
_cell.length_a   1.000
_cell.length_b   1.000
_cell.length_c   1.000
_cell.angle_alpha   90.00
_cell.angle_beta   90.00
_cell.angle_gamma   90.00
#
_symmetry.space_group_name_H-M   'P 1'
#
loop_
_entity.id
_entity.type
_entity.pdbx_description
1 polymer ?
#
loop_
_entity_poly.entity_id
_entity_poly.type
_entity_poly.pdbx_seq_one_letter_code
_entity_poly.pdbx_strand_id
1 'polypeptide(L)'
;MLKTERMDRVRAALRAQGLTQMIVCDPKSVWYLTGVAVEPYERLLALYLPTEGEPVLFLNRLFNVPEPPCRTVWHTDTDKPVAQIAEVVDAGRPLGIDKEWPAKFLIPLMETHPGMPVSYTHLRAH
;
A
#
# COMPACT_ATOMS: atom_id res chain seq x y z
N MET A 1 0.94 5.44 15.64
CA MET A 1 -0.50 5.23 15.84
C MET A 1 -1.27 5.47 14.55
N LEU A 2 -2.16 4.57 14.19
CA LEU A 2 -2.98 4.73 12.99
C LEU A 2 -3.83 6.00 13.06
N LYS A 3 -3.92 6.69 11.93
CA LYS A 3 -4.75 7.87 11.78
C LYS A 3 -6.09 7.48 11.16
N THR A 4 -6.95 6.88 11.98
CA THR A 4 -8.19 6.25 11.53
C THR A 4 -9.10 7.22 10.75
N GLU A 5 -9.26 8.44 11.22
CA GLU A 5 -10.08 9.44 10.52
C GLU A 5 -9.54 9.76 9.14
N ARG A 6 -8.21 9.83 9.01
CA ARG A 6 -7.56 10.09 7.72
C ARG A 6 -7.76 8.93 6.77
N MET A 7 -7.62 7.70 7.28
CA MET A 7 -7.88 6.49 6.50
C MET A 7 -9.32 6.43 6.04
N ASP A 8 -10.26 6.76 6.92
CA ASP A 8 -11.68 6.73 6.58
C ASP A 8 -12.04 7.72 5.48
N ARG A 9 -11.39 8.89 5.46
CA ARG A 9 -11.57 9.84 4.36
C ARG A 9 -11.05 9.28 3.03
N VAL A 10 -9.91 8.62 3.04
CA VAL A 10 -9.38 7.97 1.84
C VAL A 10 -10.30 6.84 1.41
N ARG A 11 -10.80 6.03 2.35
CA ARG A 11 -11.75 4.96 2.04
C ARG A 11 -13.02 5.49 1.39
N ALA A 12 -13.56 6.59 1.90
CA ALA A 12 -14.75 7.22 1.30
C ALA A 12 -14.48 7.69 -0.12
N ALA A 13 -13.30 8.28 -0.36
CA ALA A 13 -12.91 8.73 -1.69
C ALA A 13 -12.70 7.56 -2.65
N LEU A 14 -12.16 6.45 -2.17
CA LEU A 14 -12.02 5.22 -2.96
C LEU A 14 -13.41 4.72 -3.40
N ARG A 15 -14.35 4.64 -2.46
CA ARG A 15 -15.72 4.21 -2.77
C ARG A 15 -16.36 5.10 -3.82
N ALA A 16 -16.15 6.41 -3.72
CA ALA A 16 -16.68 7.37 -4.70
C ALA A 16 -16.10 7.14 -6.10
N GLN A 17 -14.91 6.56 -6.22
CA GLN A 17 -14.29 6.21 -7.49
C GLN A 17 -14.60 4.78 -7.93
N GLY A 18 -15.41 4.06 -7.18
CA GLY A 18 -15.73 2.66 -7.49
C GLY A 18 -14.61 1.68 -7.15
N LEU A 19 -13.68 2.09 -6.29
CA LEU A 19 -12.57 1.23 -5.87
C LEU A 19 -12.82 0.67 -4.48
N THR A 20 -12.32 -0.54 -4.24
CA THR A 20 -12.43 -1.21 -2.94
C THR A 20 -11.08 -1.39 -2.26
N GLN A 21 -10.00 -1.02 -2.92
CA GLN A 21 -8.64 -1.22 -2.42
C GLN A 21 -7.64 -0.32 -3.12
N MET A 22 -6.58 0.03 -2.41
CA MET A 22 -5.45 0.74 -3.01
C MET A 22 -4.14 0.38 -2.32
N ILE A 23 -3.04 0.63 -3.02
CA ILE A 23 -1.71 0.61 -2.44
C ILE A 23 -1.22 2.04 -2.36
N VAL A 24 -0.81 2.44 -1.17
CA VAL A 24 -0.20 3.74 -0.89
C VAL A 24 1.29 3.51 -0.70
N CYS A 25 2.11 4.14 -1.52
CA CYS A 25 3.56 3.97 -1.46
C CYS A 25 4.32 5.28 -1.29
N ASP A 26 3.70 6.41 -1.52
CA ASP A 26 4.32 7.70 -1.26
C ASP A 26 4.67 7.82 0.22
N PRO A 27 5.96 8.05 0.58
CA PRO A 27 6.36 8.08 1.99
C PRO A 27 5.61 9.10 2.84
N LYS A 28 5.29 10.26 2.27
CA LYS A 28 4.52 11.29 2.99
C LYS A 28 3.10 10.82 3.27
N SER A 29 2.47 10.15 2.30
CA SER A 29 1.13 9.63 2.45
C SER A 29 1.09 8.47 3.46
N VAL A 30 2.07 7.60 3.43
CA VAL A 30 2.19 6.52 4.42
C VAL A 30 2.32 7.13 5.82
N TRP A 31 3.19 8.13 5.99
CA TRP A 31 3.32 8.82 7.27
C TRP A 31 2.01 9.48 7.69
N TYR A 32 1.34 10.16 6.76
CA TYR A 32 0.10 10.87 7.07
C TYR A 32 -0.98 9.91 7.59
N LEU A 33 -1.07 8.71 7.03
CA LEU A 33 -2.08 7.72 7.38
C LEU A 33 -1.70 6.85 8.58
N THR A 34 -0.42 6.60 8.79
CA THR A 34 0.04 5.61 9.77
C THR A 34 0.92 6.19 10.87
N GLY A 35 1.49 7.36 10.66
CA GLY A 35 2.50 7.90 11.57
C GLY A 35 3.88 7.30 11.38
N VAL A 36 4.06 6.39 10.43
CA VAL A 36 5.35 5.75 10.16
C VAL A 36 6.15 6.61 9.19
N ALA A 37 7.28 7.12 9.64
CA ALA A 37 8.19 7.95 8.83
C ALA A 37 9.36 7.08 8.37
N VAL A 38 9.40 6.77 7.09
CA VAL A 38 10.44 5.94 6.49
C VAL A 38 10.89 6.58 5.18
N GLU A 39 12.20 6.59 4.94
CA GLU A 39 12.80 6.96 3.67
C GLU A 39 13.22 5.67 2.96
N PRO A 40 12.42 5.13 2.05
CA PRO A 40 12.68 3.79 1.52
C PRO A 40 13.78 3.73 0.47
N TYR A 41 14.09 4.86 -0.18
CA TYR A 41 15.00 4.90 -1.33
C TYR A 41 14.54 3.90 -2.39
N GLU A 42 15.37 2.90 -2.69
CA GLU A 42 15.05 1.88 -3.72
C GLU A 42 14.28 0.67 -3.17
N ARG A 43 14.10 0.60 -1.84
CA ARG A 43 13.40 -0.52 -1.20
C ARG A 43 11.89 -0.32 -1.25
N LEU A 44 11.16 -1.42 -1.19
CA LEU A 44 9.71 -1.36 -1.22
C LEU A 44 9.15 -0.87 0.11
N LEU A 45 8.32 0.15 0.03
CA LEU A 45 7.44 0.61 1.10
C LEU A 45 6.03 0.61 0.55
N ALA A 46 5.10 -0.03 1.22
CA ALA A 46 3.71 -0.04 0.77
C ALA A 46 2.75 -0.16 1.95
N LEU A 47 1.62 0.50 1.81
CA LEU A 47 0.47 0.34 2.68
C LEU A 47 -0.68 -0.15 1.82
N TYR A 48 -1.16 -1.36 2.09
CA TYR A 48 -2.38 -1.84 1.48
C TYR A 48 -3.56 -1.33 2.28
N LEU A 49 -4.44 -0.58 1.65
CA LEU A 49 -5.62 0.01 2.29
C LEU A 49 -6.88 -0.46 1.59
N PRO A 50 -7.59 -1.45 2.17
CA PRO A 50 -8.91 -1.82 1.69
C PRO A 50 -9.96 -0.85 2.21
N THR A 51 -11.08 -0.71 1.50
CA THR A 51 -12.19 0.09 2.00
C THR A 51 -12.87 -0.58 3.18
N GLU A 52 -12.80 -1.91 3.25
CA GLU A 52 -13.29 -2.69 4.37
C GLU A 52 -12.21 -3.67 4.81
N GLY A 53 -11.91 -3.68 6.09
CA GLY A 53 -10.87 -4.52 6.65
C GLY A 53 -9.66 -3.74 7.12
N GLU A 54 -8.68 -4.46 7.64
CA GLU A 54 -7.49 -3.86 8.23
C GLU A 54 -6.48 -3.45 7.17
N PRO A 55 -5.83 -2.30 7.36
CA PRO A 55 -4.67 -1.96 6.54
C PRO A 55 -3.49 -2.89 6.85
N VAL A 56 -2.62 -3.08 5.87
CA VAL A 56 -1.42 -3.90 6.00
C VAL A 56 -0.22 -3.11 5.52
N LEU A 57 0.78 -2.94 6.40
CA LEU A 57 2.05 -2.34 6.05
C LEU A 57 3.03 -3.39 5.55
N PHE A 58 3.78 -3.06 4.51
CA PHE A 58 4.86 -3.88 3.99
C PHE A 58 6.16 -3.11 4.21
N LEU A 59 6.98 -3.61 5.12
CA LEU A 59 8.20 -2.92 5.56
C LEU A 59 9.42 -3.81 5.39
N ASN A 60 10.52 -3.20 4.93
CA ASN A 60 11.82 -3.86 4.94
C ASN A 60 12.34 -3.90 6.37
N ARG A 61 12.96 -5.00 6.77
CA ARG A 61 13.49 -5.16 8.13
C ARG A 61 14.59 -4.15 8.48
N LEU A 62 15.17 -3.52 7.48
CA LEU A 62 16.16 -2.46 7.69
C LEU A 62 15.53 -1.12 8.09
N PHE A 63 14.22 -0.98 7.91
CA PHE A 63 13.52 0.23 8.36
C PHE A 63 13.40 0.22 9.88
N ASN A 64 13.62 1.38 10.48
CA ASN A 64 13.52 1.52 11.94
C ASN A 64 12.07 1.82 12.35
N VAL A 65 11.29 0.77 12.50
CA VAL A 65 9.88 0.87 12.94
C VAL A 65 9.65 -0.13 14.07
N PRO A 66 10.00 0.23 15.32
CA PRO A 66 9.94 -0.73 16.43
C PRO A 66 8.53 -1.14 16.85
N GLU A 67 7.56 -0.25 16.66
CA GLU A 67 6.17 -0.52 17.05
C GLU A 67 5.23 -0.16 15.91
N PRO A 68 5.08 -1.05 14.91
CA PRO A 68 4.16 -0.79 13.81
C PRO A 68 2.73 -0.58 14.29
N PRO A 69 1.99 0.38 13.71
CA PRO A 69 0.65 0.72 14.19
C PRO A 69 -0.46 -0.20 13.71
N CYS A 70 -0.16 -1.14 12.82
CA CYS A 70 -1.14 -2.07 12.25
C CYS A 70 -0.46 -3.37 11.84
N ARG A 71 -1.24 -4.27 11.27
CA ARG A 71 -0.69 -5.52 10.72
C ARG A 71 0.46 -5.19 9.76
N THR A 72 1.58 -5.85 9.95
CA THR A 72 2.79 -5.59 9.17
C THR A 72 3.37 -6.89 8.63
N VAL A 73 3.72 -6.87 7.36
CA VAL A 73 4.43 -7.96 6.72
C VAL A 73 5.86 -7.47 6.46
N TRP A 74 6.81 -8.15 7.07
CA TRP A 74 8.22 -7.79 6.97
C TRP A 74 8.90 -8.55 5.86
N HIS A 75 9.85 -7.91 5.19
CA HIS A 75 10.69 -8.55 4.18
C HIS A 75 12.14 -8.11 4.32
N THR A 76 13.04 -8.91 3.78
CA THR A 76 14.45 -8.59 3.66
C THR A 76 14.77 -8.32 2.19
N ASP A 77 16.01 -7.90 1.90
CA ASP A 77 16.43 -7.64 0.52
C ASP A 77 16.47 -8.90 -0.35
N THR A 78 16.44 -10.09 0.27
CA THR A 78 16.42 -11.36 -0.44
C THR A 78 15.01 -11.94 -0.62
N ASP A 79 14.02 -11.38 0.04
CA ASP A 79 12.64 -11.80 -0.10
C ASP A 79 12.01 -11.20 -1.36
N LYS A 80 10.80 -11.69 -1.69
CA LYS A 80 10.01 -11.17 -2.80
C LYS A 80 8.80 -10.43 -2.23
N PRO A 81 8.94 -9.15 -1.85
CA PRO A 81 7.84 -8.43 -1.20
C PRO A 81 6.62 -8.26 -2.09
N VAL A 82 6.80 -8.17 -3.41
CA VAL A 82 5.66 -8.08 -4.33
C VAL A 82 4.79 -9.33 -4.27
N ALA A 83 5.39 -10.51 -4.10
CA ALA A 83 4.63 -11.75 -3.93
C ALA A 83 3.80 -11.72 -2.65
N GLN A 84 4.34 -11.13 -1.58
CA GLN A 84 3.61 -10.95 -0.32
C GLN A 84 2.43 -10.00 -0.50
N ILE A 85 2.62 -8.91 -1.25
CA ILE A 85 1.55 -7.97 -1.57
C ILE A 85 0.46 -8.66 -2.39
N ALA A 86 0.85 -9.47 -3.35
CA ALA A 86 -0.08 -10.18 -4.23
C ALA A 86 -1.02 -11.11 -3.44
N GLU A 87 -0.56 -11.66 -2.32
CA GLU A 87 -1.39 -12.51 -1.46
C GLU A 87 -2.48 -11.73 -0.73
N VAL A 88 -2.28 -10.45 -0.50
CA VAL A 88 -3.20 -9.61 0.27
C VAL A 88 -4.19 -8.90 -0.64
N VAL A 89 -3.78 -8.53 -1.84
CA VAL A 89 -4.60 -7.82 -2.81
C VAL A 89 -5.71 -8.74 -3.32
N ASP A 90 -6.93 -8.18 -3.44
CA ASP A 90 -8.05 -8.90 -4.05
C ASP A 90 -7.95 -8.81 -5.57
N ALA A 91 -7.49 -9.90 -6.18
CA ALA A 91 -7.27 -9.96 -7.62
C ALA A 91 -8.57 -9.90 -8.44
N GLY A 92 -9.72 -10.12 -7.81
CA GLY A 92 -11.02 -10.03 -8.45
C GLY A 92 -11.60 -8.62 -8.53
N ARG A 93 -10.88 -7.62 -8.03
CA ARG A 93 -11.34 -6.23 -7.98
C ARG A 93 -10.26 -5.29 -8.50
N PRO A 94 -10.67 -4.13 -9.06
CA PRO A 94 -9.69 -3.12 -9.47
C PRO A 94 -8.82 -2.65 -8.31
N LEU A 95 -7.55 -2.40 -8.59
CA LEU A 95 -6.58 -1.88 -7.64
C LEU A 95 -6.21 -0.45 -7.98
N GLY A 96 -6.34 0.44 -7.00
CA GLY A 96 -5.83 1.80 -7.11
C GLY A 96 -4.39 1.85 -6.59
N ILE A 97 -3.55 2.65 -7.22
CA ILE A 97 -2.17 2.84 -6.78
C ILE A 97 -1.79 4.31 -6.81
N ASP A 98 -0.79 4.68 -6.02
CA ASP A 98 -0.16 5.99 -6.11
C ASP A 98 0.63 6.11 -7.41
N LYS A 99 0.77 7.33 -7.92
CA LYS A 99 1.52 7.60 -9.15
C LYS A 99 3.01 7.33 -9.02
N GLU A 100 3.53 7.38 -7.81
CA GLU A 100 4.97 7.29 -7.56
C GLU A 100 5.48 5.87 -7.34
N TRP A 101 4.65 4.85 -7.45
CA TRP A 101 5.12 3.49 -7.20
C TRP A 101 6.03 3.03 -8.33
N PRO A 102 7.28 2.62 -8.02
CA PRO A 102 8.21 2.22 -9.08
C PRO A 102 7.69 1.05 -9.91
N ALA A 103 7.91 1.14 -11.22
CA ALA A 103 7.49 0.10 -12.16
C ALA A 103 8.08 -1.27 -11.80
N LYS A 104 9.28 -1.30 -11.21
CA LYS A 104 9.92 -2.56 -10.80
C LYS A 104 9.13 -3.34 -9.75
N PHE A 105 8.19 -2.70 -9.05
CA PHE A 105 7.27 -3.34 -8.11
C PHE A 105 5.91 -3.57 -8.74
N LEU A 106 5.42 -2.60 -9.50
CA LEU A 106 4.09 -2.67 -10.09
C LEU A 106 3.99 -3.75 -11.17
N ILE A 107 4.97 -3.82 -12.05
CA ILE A 107 4.93 -4.78 -13.17
C ILE A 107 4.86 -6.23 -12.67
N PRO A 108 5.71 -6.66 -11.72
CA PRO A 108 5.58 -8.02 -11.17
C PRO A 108 4.24 -8.29 -10.51
N LEU A 109 3.64 -7.29 -9.86
CA LEU A 109 2.31 -7.46 -9.28
C LEU A 109 1.26 -7.69 -10.36
N MET A 110 1.29 -6.89 -11.42
CA MET A 110 0.38 -7.05 -12.55
C MET A 110 0.56 -8.40 -13.26
N GLU A 111 1.79 -8.87 -13.34
CA GLU A 111 2.07 -10.19 -13.92
C GLU A 111 1.54 -11.33 -13.06
N THR A 112 1.52 -11.16 -11.74
CA THR A 112 0.96 -12.15 -10.83
C THR A 112 -0.56 -12.21 -10.91
N HIS A 113 -1.21 -11.06 -11.16
CA HIS A 113 -2.67 -10.95 -11.29
C HIS A 113 -3.04 -10.32 -12.63
N PRO A 114 -2.82 -11.04 -13.76
CA PRO A 114 -2.93 -10.43 -15.10
C PRO A 114 -4.33 -9.94 -15.48
N GLY A 115 -5.37 -10.46 -14.82
CA GLY A 115 -6.74 -10.01 -15.08
C GLY A 115 -7.20 -8.84 -14.22
N MET A 116 -6.38 -8.37 -13.29
CA MET A 116 -6.77 -7.30 -12.36
C MET A 116 -6.55 -5.93 -12.98
N PRO A 117 -7.61 -5.10 -13.12
CA PRO A 117 -7.41 -3.72 -13.56
C PRO A 117 -6.64 -2.91 -12.53
N VAL A 118 -5.67 -2.12 -13.00
CA VAL A 118 -4.88 -1.24 -12.14
C VAL A 118 -4.99 0.17 -12.67
N SER A 119 -5.23 1.14 -11.79
CA SER A 119 -5.34 2.54 -12.18
C SER A 119 -4.70 3.45 -11.14
N TYR A 120 -4.27 4.63 -11.61
CA TYR A 120 -3.83 5.65 -10.67
C TYR A 120 -5.01 6.18 -9.88
N THR A 121 -4.81 6.41 -8.60
CA THR A 121 -5.75 7.19 -7.82
C THR A 121 -5.29 8.65 -7.85
N HIS A 122 -6.24 9.55 -7.97
CA HIS A 122 -5.97 10.99 -7.84
C HIS A 122 -6.18 11.44 -6.39
N LEU A 123 -6.19 10.48 -5.47
CA LEU A 123 -6.35 10.76 -4.07
C LEU A 123 -5.07 11.33 -3.48
N ARG A 124 -5.24 12.38 -2.73
CA ARG A 124 -4.17 12.90 -1.91
C ARG A 124 -4.50 12.52 -0.47
N ALA A 125 -3.59 11.83 0.18
CA ALA A 125 -3.77 11.44 1.55
C ALA A 125 -3.61 12.63 2.52
N HIS A 126 -3.03 13.70 2.03
CA HIS A 126 -2.76 14.88 2.86
C HIS A 126 -3.16 16.18 2.16
#